data_5ff42e4f2680a34c0b60a40253c9a0a0
#
_entry.id   5ff42e4f2680a34c0b60a40253c9a0a0
#
_cell.length_a   1.000
_cell.length_b   1.000
_cell.length_c   1.000
_cell.angle_alpha   90.00
_cell.angle_beta   90.00
_cell.angle_gamma   90.00
#
_symmetry.space_group_name_H-M   'P 1'
#
loop_
_entity.id
_entity.type
_entity.pdbx_description
1 polymer ?
#
loop_
_entity_poly.entity_id
_entity_poly.type
_entity_poly.pdbx_seq_one_letter_code
_entity_poly.pdbx_strand_id
1 'polypeptide(L)'
;GDPDAPVNKGLNCIKGYFNAKILYGKDRLTQPLMRRTNGKFDKNGKFEAVTWDEALTEMANQFKRVYKEKGPTGVAILGSGQYTIPEAYAASKLVKAGWRSNNIDPNARLCMASAVVGFYQVFGIDEPANNYSDIEKCNTMVLWGNNMAEAHPVLWSRVADRKLTHKETKIINLTTYKNMSSNMAD
;
A
#
# COMPACT_ATOMS: atom_id res chain seq x y z
N GLY A 1 -8.01 8.50 18.25
CA GLY A 1 -6.53 8.55 18.27
C GLY A 1 -6.02 8.85 19.67
N ASP A 2 -4.77 8.60 19.87
CA ASP A 2 -4.08 8.92 21.12
C ASP A 2 -3.66 10.40 21.13
N PRO A 3 -4.19 11.25 22.01
CA PRO A 3 -3.85 12.69 22.05
C PRO A 3 -2.38 12.95 22.42
N ASP A 4 -1.73 12.01 23.09
CA ASP A 4 -0.33 12.13 23.49
C ASP A 4 0.64 11.66 22.39
N ALA A 5 0.13 11.09 21.31
CA ALA A 5 0.97 10.68 20.18
C ALA A 5 1.61 11.89 19.50
N PRO A 6 2.96 11.95 19.38
CA PRO A 6 3.65 13.13 18.87
C PRO A 6 3.39 13.41 17.38
N VAL A 7 3.03 12.39 16.62
CA VAL A 7 2.82 12.49 15.16
C VAL A 7 1.47 13.10 14.83
N ASN A 8 0.39 12.55 15.36
CA ASN A 8 -0.97 12.89 14.99
C ASN A 8 -1.75 13.66 16.07
N LYS A 9 -1.26 13.72 17.32
CA LYS A 9 -1.91 14.44 18.45
C LYS A 9 -3.39 14.04 18.59
N GLY A 10 -3.69 12.76 18.47
CA GLY A 10 -5.06 12.23 18.52
C GLY A 10 -5.90 12.39 17.25
N LEU A 11 -5.39 13.06 16.23
CA LEU A 11 -6.12 13.30 14.99
C LEU A 11 -6.11 12.04 14.10
N ASN A 12 -7.24 11.82 13.42
CA ASN A 12 -7.39 10.83 12.38
C ASN A 12 -7.99 11.47 11.13
N CYS A 13 -7.62 11.01 9.97
CA CYS A 13 -8.33 11.38 8.74
C CYS A 13 -9.55 10.47 8.53
N ILE A 14 -10.38 10.81 7.56
CA ILE A 14 -11.61 10.06 7.22
C ILE A 14 -11.33 8.57 6.97
N LYS A 15 -10.19 8.23 6.39
CA LYS A 15 -9.78 6.83 6.14
C LYS A 15 -9.64 6.04 7.45
N GLY A 16 -8.99 6.63 8.46
CA GLY A 16 -8.84 6.03 9.78
C GLY A 16 -10.17 5.92 10.54
N TYR A 17 -11.00 6.95 10.49
CA TYR A 17 -12.32 6.94 11.15
C TYR A 17 -13.24 5.85 10.62
N PHE A 18 -13.21 5.58 9.32
CA PHE A 18 -14.10 4.61 8.70
C PHE A 18 -13.47 3.25 8.42
N ASN A 19 -12.22 3.04 8.83
CA ASN A 19 -11.52 1.79 8.56
C ASN A 19 -12.28 0.56 9.10
N ALA A 20 -12.86 0.65 10.28
CA ALA A 20 -13.63 -0.45 10.86
C ALA A 20 -14.88 -0.82 10.03
N LYS A 21 -15.46 0.13 9.29
CA LYS A 21 -16.64 -0.13 8.45
C LYS A 21 -16.39 -1.12 7.31
N ILE A 22 -15.13 -1.24 6.87
CA ILE A 22 -14.72 -2.21 5.86
C ILE A 22 -15.01 -3.64 6.32
N LEU A 23 -14.90 -3.90 7.63
CA LEU A 23 -15.12 -5.22 8.21
C LEU A 23 -16.61 -5.60 8.29
N TYR A 24 -17.50 -4.61 8.28
CA TYR A 24 -18.94 -4.78 8.50
C TYR A 24 -19.78 -4.38 7.28
N GLY A 25 -19.16 -4.12 6.13
CA GLY A 25 -19.85 -3.81 4.88
C GLY A 25 -20.72 -4.99 4.43
N LYS A 26 -21.89 -4.71 3.84
CA LYS A 26 -22.80 -5.74 3.31
C LYS A 26 -22.18 -6.55 2.18
N ASP A 27 -21.22 -5.98 1.49
CA ASP A 27 -20.43 -6.54 0.39
C ASP A 27 -19.15 -7.22 0.86
N ARG A 28 -18.91 -7.27 2.18
CA ARG A 28 -17.74 -7.94 2.75
C ARG A 28 -17.81 -9.44 2.49
N LEU A 29 -16.81 -9.97 1.79
CA LEU A 29 -16.69 -11.41 1.55
C LEU A 29 -16.36 -12.13 2.87
N THR A 30 -17.15 -13.16 3.20
CA THR A 30 -17.00 -14.00 4.39
C THR A 30 -16.60 -15.44 4.07
N GLN A 31 -16.54 -15.76 2.78
CA GLN A 31 -16.12 -17.06 2.26
C GLN A 31 -15.44 -16.90 0.89
N PRO A 32 -14.64 -17.87 0.46
CA PRO A 32 -14.00 -17.82 -0.85
C PRO A 32 -15.03 -17.82 -1.97
N LEU A 33 -14.72 -17.12 -3.05
CA LEU A 33 -15.47 -17.14 -4.30
C LEU A 33 -14.60 -17.75 -5.40
N MET A 34 -15.15 -18.66 -6.17
CA MET A 34 -14.49 -19.29 -7.31
C MET A 34 -15.32 -19.09 -8.58
N ARG A 35 -14.67 -18.78 -9.69
CA ARG A 35 -15.36 -18.75 -10.98
C ARG A 35 -15.63 -20.17 -11.47
N ARG A 36 -16.88 -20.47 -11.79
CA ARG A 36 -17.35 -21.79 -12.23
C ARG A 36 -18.30 -21.71 -13.40
N THR A 37 -18.28 -22.78 -14.21
CA THR A 37 -19.30 -23.13 -15.18
C THR A 37 -19.62 -24.60 -15.00
N ASN A 38 -20.90 -24.95 -14.78
CA ASN A 38 -21.36 -26.30 -14.51
C ASN A 38 -20.59 -26.99 -13.36
N GLY A 39 -20.37 -26.27 -12.27
CA GLY A 39 -19.69 -26.79 -11.07
C GLY A 39 -18.17 -26.98 -11.19
N LYS A 40 -17.57 -26.69 -12.35
CA LYS A 40 -16.12 -26.80 -12.57
C LYS A 40 -15.47 -25.43 -12.67
N PHE A 41 -14.22 -25.30 -12.23
CA PHE A 41 -13.45 -24.08 -12.39
C PHE A 41 -13.40 -23.64 -13.86
N ASP A 42 -13.77 -22.39 -14.08
CA ASP A 42 -13.71 -21.72 -15.39
C ASP A 42 -13.41 -20.25 -15.19
N LYS A 43 -12.26 -19.76 -15.70
CA LYS A 43 -11.85 -18.36 -15.58
C LYS A 43 -12.88 -17.33 -16.09
N ASN A 44 -13.76 -17.75 -17.00
CA ASN A 44 -14.83 -16.94 -17.59
C ASN A 44 -16.19 -17.19 -16.93
N GLY A 45 -16.27 -18.14 -15.99
CA GLY A 45 -17.49 -18.49 -15.27
C GLY A 45 -17.95 -17.41 -14.29
N LYS A 46 -19.12 -17.63 -13.69
CA LYS A 46 -19.66 -16.76 -12.64
C LYS A 46 -19.00 -17.08 -11.30
N PHE A 47 -18.92 -16.07 -10.43
CA PHE A 47 -18.47 -16.30 -9.06
C PHE A 47 -19.51 -17.08 -8.27
N GLU A 48 -19.09 -18.17 -7.68
CA GLU A 48 -19.85 -19.01 -6.77
C GLU A 48 -19.11 -19.14 -5.45
N ALA A 49 -19.86 -19.18 -4.35
CA ALA A 49 -19.31 -19.41 -3.02
C ALA A 49 -18.83 -20.86 -2.90
N VAL A 50 -17.64 -21.05 -2.34
CA VAL A 50 -17.01 -22.36 -2.14
C VAL A 50 -16.42 -22.47 -0.74
N THR A 51 -16.09 -23.68 -0.31
CA THR A 51 -15.33 -23.88 0.92
C THR A 51 -13.86 -23.50 0.72
N TRP A 52 -13.15 -23.26 1.83
CA TRP A 52 -11.70 -23.04 1.78
C TRP A 52 -10.95 -24.25 1.21
N ASP A 53 -11.38 -25.46 1.55
CA ASP A 53 -10.74 -26.70 1.06
C ASP A 53 -10.90 -26.83 -0.46
N GLU A 54 -12.09 -26.53 -1.00
CA GLU A 54 -12.30 -26.51 -2.44
C GLU A 54 -11.43 -25.45 -3.13
N ALA A 55 -11.40 -24.22 -2.60
CA ALA A 55 -10.63 -23.13 -3.17
C ALA A 55 -9.14 -23.45 -3.19
N LEU A 56 -8.58 -23.90 -2.07
CA LEU A 56 -7.17 -24.24 -1.93
C LEU A 56 -6.77 -25.46 -2.76
N THR A 57 -7.66 -26.47 -2.85
CA THR A 57 -7.43 -27.66 -3.67
C THR A 57 -7.36 -27.28 -5.16
N GLU A 58 -8.31 -26.49 -5.65
CA GLU A 58 -8.30 -26.05 -7.05
C GLU A 58 -7.07 -25.19 -7.34
N MET A 59 -6.74 -24.23 -6.48
CA MET A 59 -5.54 -23.42 -6.62
C MET A 59 -4.26 -24.28 -6.69
N ALA A 60 -4.13 -25.25 -5.78
CA ALA A 60 -2.98 -26.17 -5.78
C ALA A 60 -2.91 -27.00 -7.06
N ASN A 61 -4.06 -27.47 -7.58
CA ASN A 61 -4.12 -28.23 -8.82
C ASN A 61 -3.68 -27.39 -10.03
N GLN A 62 -4.11 -26.13 -10.10
CA GLN A 62 -3.69 -25.21 -11.16
C GLN A 62 -2.20 -24.93 -11.11
N PHE A 63 -1.64 -24.67 -9.92
CA PHE A 63 -0.19 -24.49 -9.77
C PHE A 63 0.60 -25.74 -10.17
N LYS A 64 0.16 -26.92 -9.72
CA LYS A 64 0.82 -28.20 -10.09
C LYS A 64 0.78 -28.43 -11.60
N ARG A 65 -0.34 -28.14 -12.24
CA ARG A 65 -0.49 -28.27 -13.70
C ARG A 65 0.48 -27.35 -14.41
N VAL A 66 0.48 -26.05 -14.11
CA VAL A 66 1.34 -25.06 -14.75
C VAL A 66 2.82 -25.37 -14.48
N TYR A 67 3.15 -25.75 -13.25
CA TYR A 67 4.52 -26.13 -12.89
C TYR A 67 5.00 -27.35 -13.69
N LYS A 68 4.13 -28.37 -13.88
CA LYS A 68 4.45 -29.55 -14.69
C LYS A 68 4.66 -29.18 -16.18
N GLU A 69 3.86 -28.26 -16.70
CA GLU A 69 3.91 -27.84 -18.10
C GLU A 69 5.08 -26.90 -18.41
N LYS A 70 5.40 -25.97 -17.50
CA LYS A 70 6.32 -24.84 -17.75
C LYS A 70 7.50 -24.76 -16.78
N GLY A 71 7.55 -25.64 -15.79
CA GLY A 71 8.61 -25.64 -14.77
C GLY A 71 8.54 -24.45 -13.80
N PRO A 72 9.63 -24.18 -13.06
CA PRO A 72 9.71 -23.13 -12.05
C PRO A 72 9.42 -21.71 -12.56
N THR A 73 9.69 -21.45 -13.83
CA THR A 73 9.47 -20.13 -14.44
C THR A 73 8.01 -19.85 -14.80
N GLY A 74 7.18 -20.91 -14.82
CA GLY A 74 5.75 -20.79 -15.13
C GLY A 74 4.89 -20.32 -13.98
N VAL A 75 5.42 -20.23 -12.77
CA VAL A 75 4.70 -19.84 -11.55
C VAL A 75 5.35 -18.64 -10.88
N ALA A 76 4.54 -17.78 -10.28
CA ALA A 76 5.00 -16.58 -9.59
C ALA A 76 4.06 -16.19 -8.46
N ILE A 77 4.56 -15.43 -7.50
CA ILE A 77 3.75 -14.72 -6.50
C ILE A 77 4.02 -13.23 -6.62
N LEU A 78 2.98 -12.46 -6.91
CA LEU A 78 2.96 -11.01 -6.76
C LEU A 78 2.48 -10.72 -5.34
N GLY A 79 3.42 -10.42 -4.47
CA GLY A 79 3.19 -10.26 -3.03
C GLY A 79 2.83 -8.84 -2.63
N SER A 80 2.78 -8.63 -1.33
CA SER A 80 2.48 -7.33 -0.73
C SER A 80 3.51 -6.95 0.31
N GLY A 81 3.88 -5.68 0.37
CA GLY A 81 4.62 -5.10 1.49
C GLY A 81 3.81 -5.06 2.80
N GLN A 82 2.52 -5.37 2.73
CA GLN A 82 1.62 -5.44 3.90
C GLN A 82 1.45 -6.87 4.45
N TYR A 83 2.19 -7.84 3.94
CA TYR A 83 2.26 -9.16 4.55
C TYR A 83 2.75 -9.06 5.98
N THR A 84 2.14 -9.84 6.86
CA THR A 84 2.74 -10.13 8.16
C THR A 84 4.03 -10.95 7.96
N ILE A 85 4.93 -10.95 8.94
CA ILE A 85 6.18 -11.72 8.87
C ILE A 85 5.91 -13.21 8.56
N PRO A 86 4.95 -13.90 9.22
CA PRO A 86 4.64 -15.30 8.88
C PRO A 86 4.15 -15.50 7.44
N GLU A 87 3.32 -14.58 6.91
CA GLU A 87 2.83 -14.65 5.52
C GLU A 87 3.96 -14.49 4.51
N ALA A 88 4.83 -13.49 4.71
CA ALA A 88 5.99 -13.25 3.85
C ALA A 88 6.96 -14.43 3.88
N TYR A 89 7.19 -15.01 5.06
CA TYR A 89 8.01 -16.21 5.23
C TYR A 89 7.41 -17.42 4.50
N ALA A 90 6.11 -17.68 4.67
CA ALA A 90 5.43 -18.80 4.02
C ALA A 90 5.46 -18.68 2.50
N ALA A 91 5.17 -17.48 1.96
CA ALA A 91 5.24 -17.21 0.54
C ALA A 91 6.65 -17.40 -0.03
N SER A 92 7.66 -16.86 0.64
CA SER A 92 9.07 -17.01 0.24
C SER A 92 9.52 -18.47 0.29
N LYS A 93 9.13 -19.20 1.33
CA LYS A 93 9.46 -20.64 1.47
C LYS A 93 8.80 -21.46 0.37
N LEU A 94 7.53 -21.20 0.06
CA LEU A 94 6.82 -21.88 -1.02
C LEU A 94 7.51 -21.67 -2.36
N VAL A 95 7.84 -20.42 -2.71
CA VAL A 95 8.44 -20.10 -4.01
C VAL A 95 9.88 -20.61 -4.07
N LYS A 96 10.71 -20.29 -3.09
CA LYS A 96 12.16 -20.60 -3.17
C LYS A 96 12.46 -22.06 -2.88
N ALA A 97 11.91 -22.63 -1.82
CA ALA A 97 12.17 -24.03 -1.45
C ALA A 97 11.23 -25.00 -2.17
N GLY A 98 9.94 -24.67 -2.27
CA GLY A 98 8.94 -25.54 -2.89
C GLY A 98 9.04 -25.55 -4.41
N TRP A 99 8.93 -24.39 -5.05
CA TRP A 99 8.95 -24.27 -6.52
C TRP A 99 10.35 -24.09 -7.10
N ARG A 100 11.38 -23.88 -6.28
CA ARG A 100 12.75 -23.61 -6.71
C ARG A 100 12.84 -22.47 -7.72
N SER A 101 12.10 -21.39 -7.44
CA SER A 101 11.99 -20.21 -8.29
C SER A 101 12.31 -18.96 -7.49
N ASN A 102 12.71 -17.88 -8.17
CA ASN A 102 12.84 -16.53 -7.59
C ASN A 102 11.69 -15.61 -8.04
N ASN A 103 10.64 -16.14 -8.65
CA ASN A 103 9.51 -15.37 -9.15
C ASN A 103 8.57 -14.97 -8.02
N ILE A 104 9.09 -14.17 -7.10
CA ILE A 104 8.33 -13.53 -6.03
C ILE A 104 8.83 -12.11 -5.87
N ASP A 105 7.91 -11.14 -5.90
CA ASP A 105 8.24 -9.74 -5.67
C ASP A 105 7.06 -9.02 -5.00
N PRO A 106 7.29 -8.08 -4.06
CA PRO A 106 6.22 -7.32 -3.43
C PRO A 106 5.75 -6.16 -4.32
N ASN A 107 4.57 -5.62 -4.03
CA ASN A 107 4.05 -4.42 -4.68
C ASN A 107 4.99 -3.20 -4.55
N ALA A 108 5.78 -3.14 -3.49
CA ALA A 108 6.75 -2.07 -3.25
C ALA A 108 7.78 -1.92 -4.38
N ARG A 109 8.04 -2.97 -5.16
CA ARG A 109 8.87 -2.90 -6.37
C ARG A 109 8.37 -1.84 -7.35
N LEU A 110 7.05 -1.76 -7.53
CA LEU A 110 6.40 -0.84 -8.48
C LEU A 110 5.91 0.45 -7.80
N CYS A 111 5.83 0.47 -6.48
CA CYS A 111 5.31 1.60 -5.71
C CYS A 111 6.43 2.59 -5.33
N MET A 112 7.50 2.11 -4.70
CA MET A 112 8.49 2.96 -4.04
C MET A 112 9.96 2.58 -4.30
N ALA A 113 10.22 1.55 -5.07
CA ALA A 113 11.61 1.09 -5.29
C ALA A 113 12.52 2.19 -5.85
N SER A 114 12.03 3.03 -6.75
CA SER A 114 12.78 4.17 -7.29
C SER A 114 13.12 5.21 -6.20
N ALA A 115 12.18 5.49 -5.30
CA ALA A 115 12.43 6.40 -4.18
C ALA A 115 13.46 5.82 -3.20
N VAL A 116 13.36 4.53 -2.87
CA VAL A 116 14.35 3.82 -2.04
C VAL A 116 15.75 3.97 -2.63
N VAL A 117 15.92 3.68 -3.92
CA VAL A 117 17.21 3.84 -4.61
C VAL A 117 17.68 5.28 -4.58
N GLY A 118 16.80 6.25 -4.79
CA GLY A 118 17.12 7.68 -4.72
C GLY A 118 17.62 8.09 -3.32
N PHE A 119 16.95 7.65 -2.25
CA PHE A 119 17.38 7.89 -0.88
C PHE A 119 18.74 7.28 -0.59
N TYR A 120 18.97 6.02 -0.98
CA TYR A 120 20.28 5.38 -0.81
C TYR A 120 21.39 6.08 -1.56
N GLN A 121 21.14 6.55 -2.77
CA GLN A 121 22.17 7.25 -3.57
C GLN A 121 22.54 8.61 -3.00
N VAL A 122 21.59 9.32 -2.40
CA VAL A 122 21.80 10.67 -1.87
C VAL A 122 22.23 10.66 -0.41
N PHE A 123 21.57 9.86 0.42
CA PHE A 123 21.71 9.88 1.87
C PHE A 123 22.39 8.63 2.44
N GLY A 124 22.57 7.57 1.66
CA GLY A 124 23.14 6.31 2.11
C GLY A 124 22.15 5.43 2.92
N ILE A 125 20.93 5.89 3.13
CA ILE A 125 19.89 5.22 3.93
C ILE A 125 18.49 5.53 3.37
N ASP A 126 17.55 4.59 3.50
CA ASP A 126 16.16 4.79 3.13
C ASP A 126 15.34 5.26 4.35
N GLU A 127 15.67 6.46 4.83
CA GLU A 127 14.96 7.11 5.92
C GLU A 127 14.86 8.62 5.67
N PRO A 128 13.77 9.29 6.10
CA PRO A 128 13.70 10.75 6.06
C PRO A 128 14.76 11.34 7.01
N ALA A 129 15.50 12.32 6.52
CA ALA A 129 16.53 13.00 7.31
C ALA A 129 15.94 13.93 8.41
N ASN A 130 14.64 14.23 8.33
CA ASN A 130 13.96 15.20 9.16
C ASN A 130 12.87 14.52 10.02
N ASN A 131 12.27 15.31 10.91
CA ASN A 131 11.11 14.88 11.69
C ASN A 131 9.90 15.79 11.47
N TYR A 132 8.72 15.35 11.93
CA TYR A 132 7.48 16.10 11.71
C TYR A 132 7.44 17.48 12.38
N SER A 133 8.21 17.70 13.45
CA SER A 133 8.28 19.01 14.13
C SER A 133 8.99 20.07 13.31
N ASP A 134 9.75 19.70 12.30
CA ASP A 134 10.42 20.65 11.40
C ASP A 134 9.41 21.44 10.55
N ILE A 135 8.23 20.85 10.27
CA ILE A 135 7.13 21.54 9.59
C ILE A 135 6.69 22.79 10.36
N GLU A 136 6.70 22.71 11.69
CA GLU A 136 6.27 23.80 12.57
C GLU A 136 7.32 24.93 12.68
N LYS A 137 8.53 24.73 12.17
CA LYS A 137 9.68 25.64 12.26
C LYS A 137 10.14 26.20 10.94
N CYS A 138 9.85 25.54 9.82
CA CYS A 138 10.32 25.98 8.52
C CYS A 138 9.55 27.19 7.99
N ASN A 139 10.23 28.01 7.18
CA ASN A 139 9.65 29.19 6.53
C ASN A 139 9.30 28.93 5.06
N THR A 140 9.84 27.87 4.47
CA THR A 140 9.53 27.48 3.09
C THR A 140 9.33 25.98 3.02
N MET A 141 8.21 25.55 2.45
CA MET A 141 7.87 24.15 2.22
C MET A 141 7.71 23.90 0.73
N VAL A 142 8.34 22.86 0.22
CA VAL A 142 8.21 22.44 -1.17
C VAL A 142 7.47 21.11 -1.21
N LEU A 143 6.29 21.11 -1.83
CA LEU A 143 5.49 19.91 -2.11
C LEU A 143 5.82 19.46 -3.53
N TRP A 144 6.57 18.41 -3.68
CA TRP A 144 7.01 17.92 -4.98
C TRP A 144 6.24 16.67 -5.39
N GLY A 145 5.33 16.81 -6.36
CA GLY A 145 4.48 15.71 -6.86
C GLY A 145 3.55 15.13 -5.79
N ASN A 146 3.25 15.89 -4.74
CA ASN A 146 2.50 15.43 -3.58
C ASN A 146 1.18 16.19 -3.41
N ASN A 147 0.05 15.47 -3.46
CA ASN A 147 -1.24 15.99 -3.01
C ASN A 147 -1.42 15.71 -1.52
N MET A 148 -0.65 16.40 -0.69
CA MET A 148 -0.56 16.15 0.75
C MET A 148 -1.90 16.37 1.47
N ALA A 149 -2.72 17.32 1.01
CA ALA A 149 -4.03 17.61 1.60
C ALA A 149 -4.97 16.39 1.58
N GLU A 150 -4.89 15.55 0.55
CA GLU A 150 -5.71 14.33 0.44
C GLU A 150 -4.97 13.08 0.92
N ALA A 151 -3.70 12.92 0.57
CA ALA A 151 -2.94 11.73 0.89
C ALA A 151 -2.49 11.66 2.35
N HIS A 152 -2.16 12.82 2.94
CA HIS A 152 -1.64 12.96 4.32
C HIS A 152 -2.37 14.06 5.12
N PRO A 153 -3.71 13.99 5.30
CA PRO A 153 -4.49 15.10 5.85
C PRO A 153 -4.07 15.55 7.25
N VAL A 154 -3.68 14.62 8.12
CA VAL A 154 -3.21 14.95 9.47
C VAL A 154 -1.90 15.72 9.43
N LEU A 155 -0.96 15.32 8.58
CA LEU A 155 0.29 16.05 8.41
C LEU A 155 0.06 17.39 7.68
N TRP A 156 -0.88 17.42 6.73
CA TRP A 156 -1.31 18.65 6.07
C TRP A 156 -1.88 19.69 7.05
N SER A 157 -2.58 19.25 8.10
CA SER A 157 -3.08 20.17 9.12
C SER A 157 -1.96 20.97 9.80
N ARG A 158 -0.78 20.36 10.02
CA ARG A 158 0.40 21.06 10.55
C ARG A 158 0.96 22.09 9.57
N VAL A 159 1.00 21.73 8.27
CA VAL A 159 1.41 22.66 7.19
C VAL A 159 0.47 23.85 7.13
N ALA A 160 -0.83 23.59 7.15
CA ALA A 160 -1.86 24.62 7.11
C ALA A 160 -1.79 25.53 8.35
N ASP A 161 -1.67 24.96 9.54
CA ASP A 161 -1.54 25.72 10.80
C ASP A 161 -0.29 26.62 10.74
N ARG A 162 0.86 26.11 10.33
CA ARG A 162 2.06 26.91 10.18
C ARG A 162 1.86 28.08 9.20
N LYS A 163 1.27 27.84 8.04
CA LYS A 163 0.98 28.87 7.03
C LYS A 163 0.02 29.95 7.55
N LEU A 164 -1.01 29.55 8.29
CA LEU A 164 -2.04 30.44 8.81
C LEU A 164 -1.53 31.31 9.97
N THR A 165 -0.70 30.74 10.83
CA THR A 165 -0.15 31.43 12.03
C THR A 165 1.11 32.25 11.73
N HIS A 166 1.86 31.91 10.69
CA HIS A 166 3.09 32.57 10.27
C HIS A 166 2.99 32.97 8.81
N LYS A 167 2.54 34.21 8.58
CA LYS A 167 2.21 34.73 7.24
C LYS A 167 3.39 34.78 6.26
N GLU A 168 4.59 34.85 6.78
CA GLU A 168 5.86 34.80 6.02
C GLU A 168 6.14 33.40 5.44
N THR A 169 5.50 32.35 5.94
CA THR A 169 5.71 30.99 5.47
C THR A 169 5.26 30.83 4.02
N LYS A 170 6.12 30.25 3.19
CA LYS A 170 5.85 29.98 1.77
C LYS A 170 5.59 28.50 1.54
N ILE A 171 4.62 28.20 0.68
CA ILE A 171 4.33 26.85 0.21
C ILE A 171 4.47 26.85 -1.31
N ILE A 172 5.44 26.09 -1.81
CA ILE A 172 5.69 25.90 -3.23
C ILE A 172 5.16 24.52 -3.62
N ASN A 173 4.19 24.45 -4.51
CA ASN A 173 3.61 23.18 -4.95
C ASN A 173 4.04 22.87 -6.41
N LEU A 174 4.98 21.94 -6.57
CA LEU A 174 5.45 21.44 -7.86
C LEU A 174 4.60 20.25 -8.27
N THR A 175 3.66 20.47 -9.18
CA THR A 175 2.67 19.44 -9.55
C THR A 175 2.30 19.57 -11.02
N THR A 176 1.82 18.47 -11.62
CA THR A 176 1.39 18.44 -13.03
C THR A 176 -0.06 18.92 -13.24
N TYR A 177 -0.82 19.06 -12.16
CA TYR A 177 -2.20 19.55 -12.18
C TYR A 177 -2.52 20.26 -10.85
N LYS A 178 -3.47 21.19 -10.87
CA LYS A 178 -3.95 21.85 -9.66
C LYS A 178 -4.70 20.85 -8.78
N ASN A 179 -4.16 20.56 -7.60
CA ASN A 179 -4.74 19.65 -6.61
C ASN A 179 -5.16 20.40 -5.33
N MET A 180 -5.70 19.68 -4.33
CA MET A 180 -6.17 20.31 -3.09
C MET A 180 -5.07 21.05 -2.31
N SER A 181 -3.84 20.56 -2.35
CA SER A 181 -2.70 21.24 -1.72
C SER A 181 -2.35 22.57 -2.40
N SER A 182 -2.67 22.70 -3.69
CA SER A 182 -2.43 23.95 -4.44
C SER A 182 -3.26 25.14 -3.92
N ASN A 183 -4.34 24.89 -3.18
CA ASN A 183 -5.20 25.96 -2.68
C ASN A 183 -4.55 26.83 -1.60
N MET A 184 -3.47 26.35 -0.98
CA MET A 184 -2.70 27.08 0.03
C MET A 184 -1.29 27.43 -0.44
N ALA A 185 -0.91 27.03 -1.66
CA ALA A 185 0.38 27.37 -2.26
C ALA A 185 0.44 28.86 -2.66
N ASP A 186 1.65 29.40 -2.64
CA ASP A 186 1.95 30.78 -3.07
C ASP A 186 2.15 30.93 -4.57
#